data_409f33047166c33bcfc512c4be079a89
#
_entry.id   409f33047166c33bcfc512c4be079a89
#
_cell.length_a   1.000
_cell.length_b   1.000
_cell.length_c   1.000
_cell.angle_alpha   90.00
_cell.angle_beta   90.00
_cell.angle_gamma   90.00
#
_symmetry.space_group_name_H-M   'P 1'
#
loop_
_entity.id
_entity.type
_entity.pdbx_description
1 polymer ?
#
loop_
_entity_poly.entity_id
_entity_poly.type
_entity_poly.pdbx_seq_one_letter_code
_entity_poly.pdbx_strand_id
1 'polypeptide(L)'
;AEYKLHLFPYHDLVIYELGGGAGTLARDILDYMEEFEPDVYSRTRYHIVEISDRLAAQQKARLLHHLRQGTVEVVPRDFLQWDKDVEDPCFIVALEVLDNLAHDVVRYSTDDLQPYQGLVSIDRTGDFVELWEPVQDPLIQRYLNLFHSIRRPLLPPGAPFYLSWIPSSLRHTLHESAPFYPNLTQPHF
;
A
#
# COMPACT_ATOMS: atom_id res chain seq x y z
N ALA A 1 1.23 -21.65 4.97
CA ALA A 1 1.79 -22.54 6.01
C ALA A 1 3.20 -23.01 5.65
N GLU A 2 3.41 -23.70 4.52
CA GLU A 2 4.71 -24.25 4.11
C GLU A 2 5.84 -23.22 4.08
N TYR A 3 5.59 -22.05 3.50
CA TYR A 3 6.61 -20.99 3.39
C TYR A 3 7.13 -20.56 4.76
N LYS A 4 6.25 -20.43 5.76
CA LYS A 4 6.64 -20.05 7.11
C LYS A 4 7.38 -21.18 7.84
N LEU A 5 6.91 -22.40 7.69
CA LEU A 5 7.54 -23.59 8.32
C LEU A 5 8.99 -23.77 7.85
N HIS A 6 9.30 -23.41 6.59
CA HIS A 6 10.65 -23.48 6.08
C HIS A 6 11.56 -22.33 6.54
N LEU A 7 11.03 -21.10 6.60
CA LEU A 7 11.84 -19.92 6.94
C LEU A 7 11.87 -19.61 8.44
N PHE A 8 10.76 -19.87 9.13
CA PHE A 8 10.60 -19.52 10.55
C PHE A 8 9.94 -20.65 11.34
N PRO A 9 10.55 -21.86 11.41
CA PRO A 9 9.90 -23.04 11.97
C PRO A 9 9.55 -22.93 13.45
N TYR A 10 10.25 -22.07 14.20
CA TYR A 10 10.10 -21.90 15.65
C TYR A 10 9.20 -20.73 16.04
N HIS A 11 8.74 -19.92 15.09
CA HIS A 11 7.85 -18.79 15.37
C HIS A 11 6.37 -19.18 15.14
N ASP A 12 5.48 -18.50 15.85
CA ASP A 12 4.05 -18.59 15.59
C ASP A 12 3.70 -18.03 14.19
N LEU A 13 2.66 -18.54 13.58
CA LEU A 13 2.14 -17.99 12.34
C LEU A 13 1.30 -16.75 12.66
N VAL A 14 1.84 -15.57 12.37
CA VAL A 14 1.15 -14.29 12.60
C VAL A 14 0.66 -13.73 11.26
N ILE A 15 -0.62 -13.43 11.18
CA ILE A 15 -1.26 -12.85 9.99
C ILE A 15 -2.01 -11.60 10.41
N TYR A 16 -1.77 -10.50 9.71
CA TYR A 16 -2.56 -9.27 9.81
C TYR A 16 -3.34 -9.10 8.51
N GLU A 17 -4.66 -9.11 8.60
CA GLU A 17 -5.55 -8.80 7.50
C GLU A 17 -6.09 -7.37 7.68
N LEU A 18 -5.76 -6.50 6.74
CA LEU A 18 -6.25 -5.12 6.73
C LEU A 18 -7.55 -5.06 5.94
N GLY A 19 -8.64 -4.59 6.57
CA GLY A 19 -9.92 -4.46 5.91
C GLY A 19 -10.54 -5.82 5.55
N GLY A 20 -10.71 -6.71 6.51
CA GLY A 20 -11.15 -8.10 6.29
C GLY A 20 -12.59 -8.26 5.77
N GLY A 21 -13.29 -7.16 5.40
CA GLY A 21 -14.64 -7.19 4.86
C GLY A 21 -15.61 -7.97 5.74
N ALA A 22 -16.26 -8.99 5.19
CA ALA A 22 -17.17 -9.84 5.96
C ALA A 22 -16.46 -10.92 6.81
N GLY A 23 -15.11 -10.99 6.81
CA GLY A 23 -14.31 -12.01 7.51
C GLY A 23 -14.31 -13.37 6.83
N THR A 24 -14.59 -13.42 5.52
CA THR A 24 -14.68 -14.69 4.79
C THR A 24 -13.31 -15.32 4.61
N LEU A 25 -12.32 -14.53 4.21
CA LEU A 25 -10.94 -15.00 4.00
C LEU A 25 -10.35 -15.57 5.29
N ALA A 26 -10.46 -14.83 6.39
CA ALA A 26 -9.99 -15.27 7.70
C ALA A 26 -10.63 -16.62 8.10
N ARG A 27 -11.97 -16.73 7.94
CA ARG A 27 -12.67 -17.98 8.24
C ARG A 27 -12.14 -19.13 7.40
N ASP A 28 -12.09 -18.96 6.08
CA ASP A 28 -11.72 -20.05 5.17
C ASP A 28 -10.26 -20.52 5.40
N ILE A 29 -9.35 -19.58 5.73
CA ILE A 29 -7.97 -19.92 6.11
C ILE A 29 -7.93 -20.68 7.44
N LEU A 30 -8.65 -20.20 8.45
CA LEU A 30 -8.62 -20.80 9.79
C LEU A 30 -9.33 -22.16 9.81
N ASP A 31 -10.48 -22.31 9.14
CA ASP A 31 -11.18 -23.59 8.98
C ASP A 31 -10.27 -24.61 8.28
N TYR A 32 -9.60 -24.22 7.18
CA TYR A 32 -8.66 -25.08 6.47
C TYR A 32 -7.50 -25.51 7.37
N MET A 33 -6.90 -24.57 8.12
CA MET A 33 -5.78 -24.90 8.99
C MET A 33 -6.20 -25.80 10.17
N GLU A 34 -7.38 -25.57 10.73
CA GLU A 34 -7.89 -26.41 11.81
C GLU A 34 -8.10 -27.86 11.35
N GLU A 35 -8.60 -28.05 10.13
CA GLU A 35 -8.88 -29.38 9.58
C GLU A 35 -7.61 -30.10 9.09
N PHE A 36 -6.73 -29.41 8.36
CA PHE A 36 -5.62 -30.04 7.65
C PHE A 36 -4.24 -29.79 8.26
N GLU A 37 -4.08 -28.77 9.10
CA GLU A 37 -2.81 -28.35 9.68
C GLU A 37 -2.97 -27.97 11.18
N PRO A 38 -3.51 -28.85 12.02
CA PRO A 38 -3.91 -28.53 13.40
C PRO A 38 -2.73 -28.03 14.27
N ASP A 39 -1.51 -28.52 14.02
CA ASP A 39 -0.31 -28.08 14.73
C ASP A 39 0.04 -26.61 14.39
N VAL A 40 -0.16 -26.20 13.13
CA VAL A 40 0.03 -24.81 12.69
C VAL A 40 -1.09 -23.93 13.23
N TYR A 41 -2.35 -24.43 13.15
CA TYR A 41 -3.52 -23.73 13.66
C TYR A 41 -3.37 -23.38 15.14
N SER A 42 -2.92 -24.31 15.98
CA SER A 42 -2.73 -24.08 17.41
C SER A 42 -1.72 -23.00 17.75
N ARG A 43 -0.82 -22.68 16.82
CA ARG A 43 0.22 -21.62 16.91
C ARG A 43 -0.04 -20.45 15.98
N THR A 44 -1.27 -20.31 15.47
CA THR A 44 -1.64 -19.21 14.59
C THR A 44 -2.22 -18.06 15.42
N ARG A 45 -1.85 -16.86 15.04
CA ARG A 45 -2.42 -15.59 15.52
C ARG A 45 -2.87 -14.78 14.31
N TYR A 46 -4.17 -14.69 14.13
CA TYR A 46 -4.79 -13.96 13.03
C TYR A 46 -5.41 -12.66 13.56
N HIS A 47 -4.97 -11.51 13.05
CA HIS A 47 -5.47 -10.21 13.45
C HIS A 47 -6.18 -9.57 12.27
N ILE A 48 -7.46 -9.27 12.43
CA ILE A 48 -8.21 -8.48 11.45
C ILE A 48 -8.25 -7.04 11.94
N VAL A 49 -7.63 -6.13 11.19
CA VAL A 49 -7.67 -4.69 11.49
C VAL A 49 -8.78 -4.05 10.66
N GLU A 50 -9.85 -3.61 11.34
CA GLU A 50 -11.09 -3.17 10.69
C GLU A 50 -11.57 -1.85 11.29
N ILE A 51 -11.72 -0.82 10.45
CA ILE A 51 -12.17 0.51 10.89
C ILE A 51 -13.69 0.58 11.09
N SER A 52 -14.46 -0.27 10.41
CA SER A 52 -15.91 -0.29 10.48
C SER A 52 -16.42 -1.13 11.64
N ASP A 53 -17.04 -0.50 12.64
CA ASP A 53 -17.66 -1.23 13.77
C ASP A 53 -18.70 -2.26 13.31
N ARG A 54 -19.46 -1.95 12.26
CA ARG A 54 -20.46 -2.84 11.67
C ARG A 54 -19.79 -4.10 11.10
N LEU A 55 -18.72 -3.94 10.32
CA LEU A 55 -17.98 -5.06 9.76
C LEU A 55 -17.24 -5.83 10.85
N ALA A 56 -16.64 -5.16 11.82
CA ALA A 56 -16.00 -5.81 12.96
C ALA A 56 -16.98 -6.69 13.76
N ALA A 57 -18.21 -6.22 13.97
CA ALA A 57 -19.26 -7.03 14.61
C ALA A 57 -19.64 -8.26 13.76
N GLN A 58 -19.76 -8.10 12.45
CA GLN A 58 -20.04 -9.20 11.52
C GLN A 58 -18.90 -10.25 11.49
N GLN A 59 -17.65 -9.78 11.48
CA GLN A 59 -16.44 -10.62 11.55
C GLN A 59 -16.44 -11.44 12.85
N LYS A 60 -16.68 -10.78 14.00
CA LYS A 60 -16.77 -11.47 15.31
C LYS A 60 -17.85 -12.53 15.34
N ALA A 61 -19.01 -12.25 14.76
CA ALA A 61 -20.09 -13.24 14.69
C ALA A 61 -19.71 -14.46 13.81
N ARG A 62 -19.08 -14.19 12.66
CA ARG A 62 -18.64 -15.23 11.70
C ARG A 62 -17.52 -16.09 12.23
N LEU A 63 -16.57 -15.50 12.96
CA LEU A 63 -15.36 -16.14 13.47
C LEU A 63 -15.49 -16.58 14.94
N LEU A 64 -16.71 -16.68 15.46
CA LEU A 64 -16.95 -16.93 16.89
C LEU A 64 -16.25 -18.19 17.41
N HIS A 65 -16.15 -19.25 16.59
CA HIS A 65 -15.44 -20.46 16.94
C HIS A 65 -13.96 -20.17 17.17
N HIS A 66 -13.27 -19.57 16.21
CA HIS A 66 -11.85 -19.26 16.28
C HIS A 66 -11.50 -18.18 17.32
N LEU A 67 -12.43 -17.23 17.57
CA LEU A 67 -12.32 -16.28 18.67
C LEU A 67 -12.28 -16.99 20.05
N ARG A 68 -13.11 -18.01 20.23
CA ARG A 68 -13.12 -18.80 21.47
C ARG A 68 -11.86 -19.64 21.64
N GLN A 69 -11.25 -20.08 20.56
CA GLN A 69 -9.96 -20.77 20.55
C GLN A 69 -8.77 -19.82 20.78
N GLY A 70 -8.97 -18.51 20.63
CA GLY A 70 -7.90 -17.51 20.75
C GLY A 70 -6.97 -17.44 19.54
N THR A 71 -7.34 -18.02 18.40
CA THR A 71 -6.54 -18.02 17.16
C THR A 71 -6.77 -16.76 16.31
N VAL A 72 -7.90 -16.05 16.51
CA VAL A 72 -8.21 -14.80 15.81
C VAL A 72 -8.57 -13.68 16.76
N GLU A 73 -8.24 -12.47 16.39
CA GLU A 73 -8.64 -11.23 17.06
C GLU A 73 -9.14 -10.23 16.01
N VAL A 74 -10.25 -9.53 16.30
CA VAL A 74 -10.73 -8.41 15.50
C VAL A 74 -10.40 -7.12 16.22
N VAL A 75 -9.49 -6.33 15.65
CA VAL A 75 -8.99 -5.06 16.19
C VAL A 75 -9.76 -3.91 15.52
N PRO A 76 -10.67 -3.23 16.22
CA PRO A 76 -11.43 -2.11 15.67
C PRO A 76 -10.53 -0.87 15.63
N ARG A 77 -9.82 -0.68 14.54
CA ARG A 77 -8.85 0.42 14.39
C ARG A 77 -8.64 0.75 12.91
N ASP A 78 -8.36 2.02 12.66
CA ASP A 78 -7.77 2.45 11.39
C ASP A 78 -6.30 1.99 11.33
N PHE A 79 -5.94 1.22 10.32
CA PHE A 79 -4.58 0.71 10.17
C PHE A 79 -3.55 1.82 9.86
N LEU A 80 -3.98 2.96 9.32
CA LEU A 80 -3.12 4.14 9.14
C LEU A 80 -2.72 4.79 10.46
N GLN A 81 -3.45 4.49 11.54
CA GLN A 81 -3.16 4.94 12.89
C GLN A 81 -2.49 3.84 13.74
N TRP A 82 -1.94 2.82 13.09
CA TRP A 82 -1.22 1.76 13.77
C TRP A 82 0.07 2.31 14.38
N ASP A 83 0.18 2.20 15.68
CA ASP A 83 1.26 2.76 16.50
C ASP A 83 2.09 1.70 17.24
N LYS A 84 1.85 0.42 16.94
CA LYS A 84 2.56 -0.69 17.57
C LYS A 84 3.56 -1.28 16.60
N ASP A 85 4.75 -1.55 17.10
CA ASP A 85 5.74 -2.34 16.38
C ASP A 85 5.29 -3.80 16.29
N VAL A 86 5.52 -4.41 15.13
CA VAL A 86 5.30 -5.83 14.91
C VAL A 86 6.67 -6.52 14.98
N GLU A 87 6.95 -7.12 16.11
CA GLU A 87 8.27 -7.70 16.40
C GLU A 87 8.47 -9.06 15.73
N ASP A 88 7.40 -9.85 15.61
CA ASP A 88 7.47 -11.19 15.04
C ASP A 88 7.37 -11.19 13.52
N PRO A 89 8.00 -12.15 12.81
CA PRO A 89 7.77 -12.37 11.41
C PRO A 89 6.29 -12.62 11.12
N CYS A 90 5.68 -11.79 10.28
CA CYS A 90 4.25 -11.86 9.99
C CYS A 90 3.94 -11.78 8.50
N PHE A 91 2.71 -12.14 8.14
CA PHE A 91 2.12 -11.86 6.85
C PHE A 91 1.13 -10.70 6.98
N ILE A 92 1.24 -9.73 6.09
CA ILE A 92 0.26 -8.66 5.98
C ILE A 92 -0.54 -8.90 4.70
N VAL A 93 -1.86 -9.05 4.85
CA VAL A 93 -2.80 -9.27 3.75
C VAL A 93 -3.68 -8.02 3.64
N ALA A 94 -3.70 -7.39 2.47
CA ALA A 94 -4.51 -6.23 2.16
C ALA A 94 -5.13 -6.42 0.77
N LEU A 95 -6.35 -6.95 0.71
CA LEU A 95 -7.05 -7.21 -0.55
C LEU A 95 -8.03 -6.07 -0.82
N GLU A 96 -7.84 -5.36 -1.94
CA GLU A 96 -8.68 -4.23 -2.36
C GLU A 96 -8.85 -3.17 -1.25
N VAL A 97 -7.77 -2.87 -0.54
CA VAL A 97 -7.77 -1.89 0.56
C VAL A 97 -7.11 -0.60 0.13
N LEU A 98 -5.96 -0.69 -0.53
CA LEU A 98 -5.17 0.48 -0.89
C LEU A 98 -5.86 1.35 -1.93
N ASP A 99 -6.63 0.76 -2.82
CA ASP A 99 -7.43 1.42 -3.85
C ASP A 99 -8.63 2.20 -3.29
N ASN A 100 -9.05 1.90 -2.04
CA ASN A 100 -10.08 2.65 -1.32
C ASN A 100 -9.53 3.82 -0.47
N LEU A 101 -8.21 4.00 -0.43
CA LEU A 101 -7.59 5.15 0.23
C LEU A 101 -7.58 6.37 -0.68
N ALA A 102 -7.40 7.55 -0.09
CA ALA A 102 -7.12 8.75 -0.86
C ALA A 102 -5.77 8.62 -1.60
N HIS A 103 -5.74 9.06 -2.85
CA HIS A 103 -4.57 8.98 -3.71
C HIS A 103 -4.17 10.37 -4.18
N ASP A 104 -2.87 10.63 -4.14
CA ASP A 104 -2.28 11.79 -4.77
C ASP A 104 -1.58 11.37 -6.06
N VAL A 105 -1.66 12.21 -7.07
CA VAL A 105 -0.96 12.01 -8.34
C VAL A 105 0.19 13.00 -8.42
N VAL A 106 1.39 12.46 -8.64
CA VAL A 106 2.59 13.28 -8.83
C VAL A 106 3.20 12.97 -10.18
N ARG A 107 3.52 14.01 -10.94
CA ARG A 107 4.30 13.90 -12.18
C ARG A 107 5.55 14.76 -12.12
N TYR A 108 6.58 14.35 -12.84
CA TYR A 108 7.78 15.16 -13.02
C TYR A 108 7.72 15.88 -14.36
N SER A 109 8.04 17.16 -14.36
CA SER A 109 8.22 17.92 -15.59
C SER A 109 9.43 17.36 -16.37
N THR A 110 9.31 17.28 -17.69
CA THR A 110 10.41 16.85 -18.57
C THR A 110 11.47 17.93 -18.75
N ASP A 111 11.14 19.19 -18.48
CA ASP A 111 12.01 20.33 -18.73
C ASP A 111 12.97 20.59 -17.57
N ASP A 112 12.45 20.55 -16.35
CA ASP A 112 13.21 20.86 -15.13
C ASP A 112 13.28 19.72 -14.11
N LEU A 113 12.61 18.61 -14.38
CA LEU A 113 12.50 17.43 -13.50
C LEU A 113 11.89 17.74 -12.12
N GLN A 114 11.16 18.86 -12.00
CA GLN A 114 10.49 19.20 -10.77
C GLN A 114 9.19 18.39 -10.62
N PRO A 115 8.84 17.98 -9.39
CA PRO A 115 7.59 17.29 -9.13
C PRO A 115 6.42 18.25 -9.07
N TYR A 116 5.33 17.89 -9.76
CA TYR A 116 4.06 18.60 -9.76
C TYR A 116 2.98 17.67 -9.19
N GLN A 117 2.14 18.22 -8.33
CA GLN A 117 0.96 17.53 -7.79
C GLN A 117 -0.27 17.80 -8.65
N GLY A 118 -1.07 16.76 -8.89
CA GLY A 118 -2.36 16.87 -9.56
C GLY A 118 -3.44 17.35 -8.62
N LEU A 119 -4.23 18.32 -9.07
CA LEU A 119 -5.41 18.83 -8.37
C LEU A 119 -6.63 18.68 -9.24
N VAL A 120 -7.77 18.48 -8.63
CA VAL A 120 -9.07 18.51 -9.31
C VAL A 120 -9.79 19.80 -8.92
N SER A 121 -10.20 20.57 -9.91
CA SER A 121 -10.96 21.78 -9.75
C SER A 121 -12.31 21.67 -10.47
N ILE A 122 -13.24 22.55 -10.17
CA ILE A 122 -14.49 22.69 -10.89
C ILE A 122 -14.45 23.99 -11.67
N ASP A 123 -14.66 23.91 -12.96
CA ASP A 123 -14.69 25.07 -13.84
C ASP A 123 -16.03 25.84 -13.74
N ARG A 124 -16.16 26.90 -14.53
CA ARG A 124 -17.36 27.77 -14.50
C ARG A 124 -18.61 27.08 -15.04
N THR A 125 -18.45 25.96 -15.79
CA THR A 125 -19.55 25.17 -16.35
C THR A 125 -20.00 24.07 -15.38
N GLY A 126 -19.24 23.83 -14.32
CA GLY A 126 -19.50 22.78 -13.34
C GLY A 126 -18.76 21.48 -13.64
N ASP A 127 -17.88 21.47 -14.65
CA ASP A 127 -17.12 20.31 -15.05
C ASP A 127 -15.83 20.18 -14.23
N PHE A 128 -15.39 18.95 -14.01
CA PHE A 128 -14.12 18.66 -13.36
C PHE A 128 -12.95 18.90 -14.32
N VAL A 129 -11.98 19.67 -13.88
CA VAL A 129 -10.74 19.94 -14.61
C VAL A 129 -9.54 19.55 -13.77
N GLU A 130 -8.54 18.94 -14.41
CA GLU A 130 -7.27 18.60 -13.79
C GLU A 130 -6.30 19.77 -13.90
N LEU A 131 -5.72 20.14 -12.79
CA LEU A 131 -4.72 21.19 -12.68
C LEU A 131 -3.41 20.59 -12.14
N TRP A 132 -2.30 21.23 -12.50
CA TRP A 132 -0.99 20.81 -12.04
C TRP A 132 -0.25 22.01 -11.46
N GLU A 133 0.28 21.83 -10.24
CA GLU A 133 1.09 22.85 -9.59
C GLU A 133 2.34 22.21 -8.96
N PRO A 134 3.41 22.97 -8.72
CA PRO A 134 4.57 22.48 -7.99
C PRO A 134 4.13 21.88 -6.66
N VAL A 135 4.74 20.73 -6.28
CA VAL A 135 4.39 20.04 -5.03
C VAL A 135 4.58 20.97 -3.84
N GLN A 136 3.48 21.27 -3.15
CA GLN A 136 3.45 22.07 -1.93
C GLN A 136 3.00 21.26 -0.71
N ASP A 137 2.27 20.16 -0.91
CA ASP A 137 1.80 19.31 0.17
C ASP A 137 2.99 18.70 0.94
N PRO A 138 3.06 18.89 2.27
CA PRO A 138 4.19 18.40 3.07
C PRO A 138 4.24 16.87 3.17
N LEU A 139 3.12 16.16 3.04
CA LEU A 139 3.09 14.70 3.06
C LEU A 139 3.66 14.16 1.74
N ILE A 140 3.29 14.73 0.61
CA ILE A 140 3.86 14.39 -0.69
C ILE A 140 5.37 14.67 -0.70
N GLN A 141 5.80 15.84 -0.21
CA GLN A 141 7.22 16.17 -0.11
C GLN A 141 7.98 15.17 0.77
N ARG A 142 7.43 14.82 1.93
CA ARG A 142 8.01 13.82 2.84
C ARG A 142 8.13 12.45 2.17
N TYR A 143 7.09 12.02 1.45
CA TYR A 143 7.11 10.76 0.71
C TYR A 143 8.18 10.77 -0.38
N LEU A 144 8.25 11.82 -1.19
CA LEU A 144 9.24 11.94 -2.25
C LEU A 144 10.68 11.93 -1.70
N ASN A 145 10.93 12.61 -0.59
CA ASN A 145 12.23 12.59 0.07
C ASN A 145 12.59 11.18 0.56
N LEU A 146 11.66 10.47 1.17
CA LEU A 146 11.86 9.08 1.59
C LEU A 146 12.12 8.17 0.38
N PHE A 147 11.30 8.28 -0.65
CA PHE A 147 11.43 7.51 -1.88
C PHE A 147 12.80 7.71 -2.54
N HIS A 148 13.27 8.94 -2.64
CA HIS A 148 14.59 9.25 -3.18
C HIS A 148 15.74 8.77 -2.29
N SER A 149 15.55 8.69 -0.98
CA SER A 149 16.58 8.20 -0.05
C SER A 149 16.76 6.68 -0.13
N ILE A 150 15.68 5.94 -0.37
CA ILE A 150 15.69 4.47 -0.45
C ILE A 150 16.16 3.99 -1.83
N ARG A 151 15.72 4.67 -2.88
CA ARG A 151 16.16 4.36 -4.24
C ARG A 151 17.40 5.19 -4.56
N ARG A 152 18.46 4.51 -4.98
CA ARG A 152 19.53 5.21 -5.70
C ARG A 152 18.84 5.85 -6.90
N PRO A 153 18.86 7.18 -7.03
CA PRO A 153 18.24 7.82 -8.18
C PRO A 153 18.85 7.21 -9.43
N LEU A 154 18.01 6.78 -10.37
CA LEU A 154 18.46 6.37 -11.70
C LEU A 154 19.18 7.53 -12.39
N LEU A 155 18.96 8.76 -11.90
CA LEU A 155 19.63 9.98 -12.29
C LEU A 155 20.20 10.65 -11.02
N PRO A 156 21.47 11.03 -11.02
CA PRO A 156 22.07 11.73 -9.89
C PRO A 156 21.35 13.05 -9.60
N PRO A 157 21.29 13.50 -8.32
CA PRO A 157 20.79 14.83 -7.97
C PRO A 157 21.58 15.88 -8.76
N GLY A 158 20.90 16.77 -9.45
CA GLY A 158 21.51 17.75 -10.34
C GLY A 158 21.53 17.35 -11.82
N ALA A 159 20.81 16.32 -12.20
CA ALA A 159 20.73 15.80 -13.55
C ALA A 159 20.15 16.69 -14.68
N PRO A 160 19.65 17.92 -14.50
CA PRO A 160 19.34 18.77 -15.67
C PRO A 160 20.50 18.86 -16.65
N PHE A 161 21.70 18.89 -16.14
CA PHE A 161 22.94 18.97 -16.92
C PHE A 161 23.22 17.70 -17.74
N TYR A 162 22.98 16.50 -17.19
CA TYR A 162 23.19 15.24 -17.92
C TYR A 162 22.10 14.98 -18.96
N LEU A 163 20.91 15.51 -18.76
CA LEU A 163 19.81 15.35 -19.72
C LEU A 163 19.85 16.41 -20.83
N SER A 164 20.56 17.52 -20.64
CA SER A 164 20.61 18.61 -21.61
C SER A 164 21.27 18.21 -22.93
N TRP A 165 22.18 17.22 -22.92
CA TRP A 165 22.87 16.70 -24.10
C TRP A 165 22.25 15.42 -24.67
N ILE A 166 21.29 14.79 -23.97
CA ILE A 166 20.56 13.63 -24.47
C ILE A 166 19.45 14.15 -25.40
N PRO A 167 19.40 13.69 -26.66
CA PRO A 167 18.32 14.05 -27.59
C PRO A 167 16.93 13.79 -26.99
N SER A 168 15.98 14.67 -27.23
CA SER A 168 14.61 14.58 -26.68
C SER A 168 13.93 13.24 -26.99
N SER A 169 14.21 12.65 -28.16
CA SER A 169 13.72 11.35 -28.57
C SER A 169 14.22 10.19 -27.68
N LEU A 170 15.45 10.29 -27.17
CA LEU A 170 16.02 9.28 -26.26
C LEU A 170 15.59 9.48 -24.81
N ARG A 171 15.24 10.73 -24.42
CA ARG A 171 14.69 11.02 -23.10
C ARG A 171 13.36 10.28 -22.91
N HIS A 172 12.49 10.31 -23.92
CA HIS A 172 11.20 9.62 -23.92
C HIS A 172 11.37 8.10 -23.72
N THR A 173 12.29 7.50 -24.47
CA THR A 173 12.56 6.05 -24.40
C THR A 173 13.14 5.63 -23.04
N LEU A 174 13.99 6.46 -22.41
CA LEU A 174 14.53 6.19 -21.07
C LEU A 174 13.46 6.28 -19.98
N HIS A 175 12.42 7.08 -20.19
CA HIS A 175 11.29 7.17 -19.25
C HIS A 175 10.30 6.01 -19.42
N GLU A 176 10.05 5.56 -20.65
CA GLU A 176 9.17 4.42 -20.93
C GLU A 176 9.75 3.07 -20.45
N SER A 177 11.07 2.94 -20.42
CA SER A 177 11.75 1.74 -19.95
C SER A 177 11.95 1.68 -18.42
N ALA A 178 11.61 2.72 -17.69
CA ALA A 178 11.68 2.74 -16.23
C ALA A 178 10.34 2.27 -15.62
N PRO A 179 10.24 1.04 -15.08
CA PRO A 179 8.96 0.40 -14.74
C PRO A 179 8.20 1.05 -13.57
N PHE A 180 8.59 2.25 -13.13
CA PHE A 180 8.02 2.90 -11.94
C PHE A 180 7.84 4.42 -12.07
N TYR A 181 7.97 4.99 -13.26
CA TYR A 181 7.56 6.37 -13.47
C TYR A 181 6.17 6.36 -14.12
N PRO A 182 5.14 6.91 -13.45
CA PRO A 182 3.85 7.11 -14.09
C PRO A 182 4.07 7.97 -15.34
N ASN A 183 3.37 7.64 -16.41
CA ASN A 183 3.44 8.28 -17.72
C ASN A 183 3.70 9.77 -17.62
N LEU A 184 4.88 10.20 -18.05
CA LEU A 184 5.23 11.59 -18.25
C LEU A 184 4.52 12.06 -19.53
N THR A 185 3.21 12.27 -19.44
CA THR A 185 2.49 12.94 -20.51
C THR A 185 2.88 14.41 -20.51
N GLN A 186 3.24 14.92 -21.69
CA GLN A 186 3.51 16.36 -21.85
C GLN A 186 2.30 17.17 -21.39
N PRO A 187 2.49 18.25 -20.65
CA PRO A 187 1.41 19.18 -20.39
C PRO A 187 0.99 19.80 -21.73
N HIS A 188 -0.23 19.56 -22.15
CA HIS A 188 -0.87 20.42 -23.12
C HIS A 188 -1.28 21.69 -22.38
N PHE A 189 -0.56 22.78 -22.63
CA PHE A 189 -0.98 24.12 -22.28
C PHE A 189 -2.00 24.64 -23.27
#